data_31fda7c7a8fe120e315544b57fbbe567
#
_entry.id   31fda7c7a8fe120e315544b57fbbe567
#
_cell.length_a   1.000
_cell.length_b   1.000
_cell.length_c   1.000
_cell.angle_alpha   90.00
_cell.angle_beta   90.00
_cell.angle_gamma   90.00
#
_symmetry.space_group_name_H-M   'P 1'
#
loop_
_entity.id
_entity.type
_entity.pdbx_description
1 polymer ?
#
loop_
_entity_poly.entity_id
_entity_poly.type
_entity_poly.pdbx_seq_one_letter_code
_entity_poly.pdbx_strand_id
1 'polypeptide(L)' 'MNNGTVKWFNATKGYGFITNDETGEEVFVHFSGIVADGYKTLEDGQKVPFDTAEGNRGLQAVNVHVVA' A
#
# COMPACT_ATOMS: atom_id res chain seq x y z
N MET A 1 4.56 -9.24 -8.70
CA MET A 1 3.85 -8.69 -7.53
C MET A 1 4.72 -8.81 -6.31
N ASN A 2 4.80 -7.74 -5.54
CA ASN A 2 5.60 -7.70 -4.32
C ASN A 2 4.75 -8.02 -3.11
N ASN A 3 5.40 -8.43 -2.03
CA ASN A 3 4.72 -8.61 -0.75
C ASN A 3 5.25 -7.57 0.22
N GLY A 4 4.35 -6.97 0.98
CA GLY A 4 4.74 -5.96 1.94
C GLY A 4 3.89 -5.95 3.19
N THR A 5 4.33 -5.13 4.12
CA THR A 5 3.66 -4.94 5.40
C THR A 5 3.29 -3.47 5.51
N VAL A 6 2.03 -3.18 5.81
CA VAL A 6 1.59 -1.80 5.98
C VAL A 6 2.29 -1.20 7.20
N LYS A 7 3.05 -0.14 6.99
CA LYS A 7 3.71 0.57 8.07
C LYS A 7 2.70 1.44 8.81
N TRP A 8 1.95 2.23 8.07
CA TRP A 8 0.81 2.99 8.57
C TRP A 8 -0.03 3.47 7.41
N PHE A 9 -1.28 3.76 7.67
CA PHE A 9 -2.18 4.32 6.66
C PHE A 9 -3.15 5.26 7.34
N ASN A 10 -3.32 6.45 6.76
CA ASN A 10 -4.25 7.45 7.27
C ASN A 10 -5.48 7.47 6.37
N ALA A 11 -6.57 6.86 6.84
CA ALA A 11 -7.79 6.75 6.05
C ALA A 11 -8.43 8.12 5.78
N THR A 12 -8.26 9.07 6.68
CA THR A 12 -8.80 10.41 6.52
C THR A 12 -8.12 11.16 5.38
N LYS A 13 -6.79 11.07 5.31
CA LYS A 13 -6.01 11.71 4.26
C LYS A 13 -5.91 10.85 3.00
N GLY A 14 -6.12 9.54 3.12
CA GLY A 14 -6.13 8.62 1.99
C GLY A 14 -4.76 8.16 1.52
N TYR A 15 -3.74 8.18 2.38
CA TYR A 15 -2.41 7.70 2.00
C TYR A 15 -1.66 7.08 3.17
N GLY A 16 -0.59 6.38 2.86
CA GLY A 16 0.27 5.77 3.85
C GLY A 16 1.51 5.17 3.21
N PHE A 17 2.14 4.25 3.92
CA PHE A 17 3.36 3.59 3.45
C PHE A 17 3.29 2.10 3.70
N ILE A 18 3.84 1.34 2.75
CA ILE A 18 4.00 -0.10 2.84
C ILE A 18 5.50 -0.38 2.81
N THR A 19 5.98 -1.23 3.72
CA THR A 19 7.36 -1.68 3.70
C THR A 19 7.44 -2.93 2.84
N ASN A 20 8.28 -2.91 1.80
CA ASN A 20 8.50 -4.07 0.95
C ASN A 20 9.26 -5.11 1.77
N ASP A 21 8.67 -6.29 1.94
CA ASP A 21 9.26 -7.34 2.79
C ASP A 21 10.58 -7.89 2.22
N GLU A 22 10.77 -7.79 0.91
CA GLU A 22 11.97 -8.31 0.26
C GLU A 22 13.15 -7.35 0.32
N THR A 23 12.88 -6.05 0.18
CA THR A 23 13.93 -5.04 0.08
C THR A 23 14.05 -4.14 1.30
N GLY A 24 13.00 -4.08 2.13
CA GLY A 24 12.95 -3.17 3.26
C GLY A 24 12.62 -1.73 2.90
N GLU A 25 12.40 -1.45 1.62
CA GLU A 25 12.07 -0.09 1.18
C GLU A 25 10.64 0.28 1.56
N GLU A 26 10.45 1.55 1.89
CA GLU A 26 9.11 2.09 2.12
C GLU A 26 8.55 2.60 0.81
N VAL A 27 7.34 2.18 0.49
CA VAL A 27 6.67 2.52 -0.76
C VAL A 27 5.40 3.30 -0.42
N PHE A 28 5.24 4.45 -1.05
CA PHE A 28 4.05 5.28 -0.87
C PHE A 28 2.81 4.56 -1.42
N VAL A 29 1.70 4.62 -0.70
CA VAL A 29 0.43 4.08 -1.17
C VAL A 29 -0.67 5.13 -1.00
N HIS A 30 -1.48 5.29 -2.04
CA HIS A 30 -2.65 6.17 -2.02
C HIS A 30 -3.90 5.29 -2.10
N PHE A 31 -5.03 5.77 -1.55
CA PHE A 31 -6.24 4.96 -1.53
C PHE A 31 -6.68 4.51 -2.94
N SER A 32 -6.37 5.31 -3.96
CA SER A 32 -6.71 4.95 -5.33
C SER A 32 -5.95 3.71 -5.83
N GLY A 33 -4.86 3.35 -5.18
CA GLY A 33 -4.09 2.15 -5.50
C GLY A 33 -4.55 0.91 -4.76
N ILE A 34 -5.55 1.02 -3.91
CA ILE A 34 -6.06 -0.11 -3.14
C ILE A 34 -7.21 -0.77 -3.90
N VAL A 35 -7.12 -2.09 -4.06
CA VAL A 35 -8.17 -2.89 -4.69
C VAL A 35 -8.96 -3.57 -3.58
N ALA A 36 -10.15 -3.04 -3.31
CA ALA A 36 -11.01 -3.59 -2.26
C ALA A 36 -12.46 -3.25 -2.58
N ASP A 37 -13.36 -4.11 -2.15
CA ASP A 37 -14.79 -3.82 -2.20
C ASP A 37 -15.14 -2.95 -0.99
N GLY A 38 -15.86 -1.87 -1.24
CA GLY A 38 -16.29 -1.00 -0.17
C GLY A 38 -15.22 -0.02 0.28
N TYR A 39 -15.03 0.13 1.58
CA TYR A 39 -14.14 1.14 2.14
C TYR A 39 -12.68 0.78 1.96
N LYS A 40 -11.92 1.67 1.32
CA LYS A 40 -10.53 1.44 0.99
C LYS A 40 -9.63 1.95 2.11
N THR A 41 -9.19 1.04 2.95
CA THR A 41 -8.31 1.37 4.07
C THR A 41 -7.36 0.21 4.35
N LEU A 42 -6.25 0.53 5.01
CA LEU A 42 -5.25 -0.47 5.42
C LEU A 42 -4.99 -0.31 6.91
N GLU A 43 -4.62 -1.39 7.56
CA GLU A 43 -4.29 -1.38 8.97
C GLU A 43 -2.79 -1.56 9.18
N ASP A 44 -2.25 -0.96 10.24
CA ASP A 44 -0.84 -1.09 10.58
C ASP A 44 -0.48 -2.57 10.76
N GLY A 45 0.61 -2.99 10.14
CA GLY A 45 1.07 -4.38 10.24
C GLY A 45 0.38 -5.37 9.33
N GLN A 46 -0.60 -4.93 8.56
CA GLN A 46 -1.31 -5.81 7.63
C GLN A 46 -0.40 -6.24 6.49
N LYS A 47 -0.44 -7.53 6.14
CA LYS A 47 0.32 -8.05 5.00
C LYS A 47 -0.50 -7.87 3.73
N VAL A 48 0.11 -7.28 2.70
CA VAL A 48 -0.57 -7.01 1.44
C VAL A 48 0.33 -7.32 0.25
N PRO A 49 -0.19 -7.96 -0.79
CA PRO A 49 0.49 -8.02 -2.08
C PRO A 49 0.23 -6.72 -2.85
N PHE A 50 1.22 -6.26 -3.60
CA PHE A 50 1.08 -5.03 -4.37
C PHE A 50 2.07 -5.02 -5.54
N ASP A 51 1.77 -4.17 -6.53
CA ASP A 51 2.69 -3.85 -7.61
C ASP A 51 3.25 -2.46 -7.37
N THR A 52 4.31 -2.10 -8.09
CA THR A 52 4.90 -0.78 -8.00
C THR A 52 4.83 -0.07 -9.34
N ALA A 53 4.71 1.25 -9.28
CA ALA A 53 4.73 2.11 -10.45
C ALA A 53 5.36 3.43 -10.06
N GLU A 54 5.94 4.12 -11.04
CA GLU A 54 6.50 5.44 -10.77
C GLU A 54 5.38 6.47 -10.74
N GLY A 55 5.39 7.29 -9.69
CA GLY A 55 4.46 8.38 -9.51
C GLY A 55 5.17 9.68 -9.27
N ASN A 56 4.42 10.74 -8.99
CA ASN A 56 4.98 12.07 -8.76
C ASN A 56 5.91 12.13 -7.55
N ARG A 57 5.76 11.21 -6.62
CA ARG A 57 6.56 11.14 -5.40
C ARG A 57 7.60 10.03 -5.43
N GLY A 58 7.89 9.52 -6.62
CA GLY A 58 8.78 8.37 -6.79
C GLY A 58 8.00 7.07 -6.86
N LEU A 59 8.54 5.99 -6.32
CA LEU A 59 7.91 4.69 -6.40
C LEU A 59 6.64 4.64 -5.55
N GLN A 60 5.57 4.12 -6.14
CA GLN A 60 4.25 4.10 -5.54
C GLN A 60 3.65 2.71 -5.64
N ALA A 61 2.96 2.26 -4.59
CA ALA A 61 2.26 0.99 -4.60
C ALA A 61 0.94 1.13 -5.36
N VAL A 62 0.68 0.18 -6.24
CA VAL A 62 -0.58 0.10 -6.99
C VAL A 62 -1.07 -1.34 -6.92
N ASN A 63 -2.33 -1.56 -7.26
CA ASN A 63 -2.94 -2.89 -7.20
C ASN A 63 -2.71 -3.56 -5.83
N VAL A 64 -2.86 -2.77 -4.77
CA VAL A 64 -2.72 -3.28 -3.40
C VAL A 64 -3.98 -4.06 -3.07
N HIS A 65 -3.84 -5.38 -2.92
CA HIS A 65 -4.99 -6.24 -2.64
C HIS A 65 -5.19 -6.39 -1.14
N VAL A 66 -6.38 -6.06 -0.68
CA VAL A 66 -6.75 -6.22 0.71
C VAL A 66 -7.24 -7.65 0.91
N VAL A 67 -6.53 -8.40 1.75
CA VAL A 67 -6.91 -9.76 2.08
C VAL A 67 -7.78 -9.72 3.33
N ALA A 68 -8.98 -10.22 3.18
CA ALA A 68 -9.93 -10.24 4.30
C ALA A 68 -9.51 -11.24 5.38
#